data_655064191119c522977562a5282ce1d5
#
_entry.id   655064191119c522977562a5282ce1d5
#
_cell.length_a   1.000
_cell.length_b   1.000
_cell.length_c   1.000
_cell.angle_alpha   90.00
_cell.angle_beta   90.00
_cell.angle_gamma   90.00
#
_symmetry.space_group_name_H-M   'P 1'
#
loop_
_entity.id
_entity.type
_entity.pdbx_description
1 polymer ?
#
loop_
_entity_poly.entity_id
_entity_poly.type
_entity_poly.pdbx_seq_one_letter_code
_entity_poly.pdbx_strand_id
1 'polypeptide(L)'
;MRKYSEYKDSRVKWIGDIPKHWEVLRAKNMFVRMSREVRNEDDVITCFRDGEVTLRKNRRIEGFTESFKEIGYQGIRKGDLVIHQMDAFAGSIGVSDSDGKGTPVYICLQPKGNYSNNYYAYLLREMARAGFIKSLYRGIRERSSDFRYETFAKLFLPIPPLAEQRAIVSYLDGKVGQIDTYIAKQTQQIELLKELKQALIANAVTKGIDNKAKLKQTGISWIGHVPQHWEQCRLKNVVSCNNETLSNNTEPSLQIEYVEIADVKEMEGIVRTTHYKFSEAPSRARRITKNGDIILSTVRTYLKAVALVKQEGLIVSTGFAVLRPKDCNQEYISYLLRSDYFLGEVSRRSFGISYPSITTDALLSIEIPIPPLSEQRAIVSYIEAKTASINKLIDAYEQQVERIKEYKQRLISDAVTGKINVTDEQTQTN
;
A
#
# COMPACT_ATOMS: atom_id res chain seq x y z
N MET A 1 -23.78 16.89 11.99
CA MET A 1 -23.03 17.12 13.26
C MET A 1 -23.36 18.51 13.74
N ARG A 2 -23.69 18.66 15.02
CA ARG A 2 -24.02 19.97 15.62
C ARG A 2 -22.75 20.75 15.90
N LYS A 3 -22.85 22.10 15.85
CA LYS A 3 -21.78 23.02 16.28
C LYS A 3 -22.07 23.47 17.71
N TYR A 4 -21.06 23.98 18.37
CA TYR A 4 -21.28 24.71 19.65
C TYR A 4 -22.03 26.03 19.40
N SER A 5 -22.72 26.51 20.39
CA SER A 5 -23.51 27.76 20.27
C SER A 5 -22.66 28.99 20.06
N GLU A 6 -21.48 29.05 20.68
CA GLU A 6 -20.59 30.20 20.65
C GLU A 6 -19.13 29.81 20.54
N TYR A 7 -18.36 30.60 19.80
CA TYR A 7 -16.92 30.41 19.57
C TYR A 7 -16.16 31.67 19.98
N LYS A 8 -14.85 31.50 20.23
CA LYS A 8 -13.87 32.59 20.42
C LYS A 8 -12.57 32.25 19.72
N ASP A 9 -11.82 33.29 19.31
CA ASP A 9 -10.47 33.11 18.78
C ASP A 9 -9.55 32.55 19.89
N SER A 10 -8.92 31.42 19.63
CA SER A 10 -7.94 30.78 20.52
C SER A 10 -6.63 31.59 20.63
N ARG A 11 -6.36 32.50 19.71
CA ARG A 11 -5.08 33.19 19.47
C ARG A 11 -3.92 32.25 19.12
N VAL A 12 -4.25 31.04 18.70
CA VAL A 12 -3.28 30.00 18.29
C VAL A 12 -3.56 29.64 16.85
N LYS A 13 -2.70 30.05 15.93
CA LYS A 13 -2.89 29.93 14.46
C LYS A 13 -3.31 28.55 13.97
N TRP A 14 -2.77 27.47 14.55
CA TRP A 14 -3.08 26.12 14.09
C TRP A 14 -4.44 25.61 14.55
N ILE A 15 -5.02 26.18 15.63
CA ILE A 15 -6.33 25.79 16.15
C ILE A 15 -7.44 26.64 15.50
N GLY A 16 -7.23 27.97 15.41
CA GLY A 16 -8.26 28.93 15.03
C GLY A 16 -9.29 29.14 16.16
N ASP A 17 -10.56 29.16 15.79
CA ASP A 17 -11.65 29.35 16.75
C ASP A 17 -11.93 28.07 17.55
N ILE A 18 -12.19 28.24 18.84
CA ILE A 18 -12.57 27.18 19.79
C ILE A 18 -13.91 27.55 20.46
N PRO A 19 -14.65 26.55 21.02
CA PRO A 19 -15.83 26.82 21.83
C PRO A 19 -15.54 27.87 22.92
N LYS A 20 -16.45 28.79 23.16
CA LYS A 20 -16.26 29.93 24.07
C LYS A 20 -15.84 29.53 25.49
N HIS A 21 -16.34 28.40 25.98
CA HIS A 21 -16.05 27.86 27.32
C HIS A 21 -14.73 27.10 27.42
N TRP A 22 -14.06 26.78 26.28
CA TRP A 22 -12.74 26.15 26.33
C TRP A 22 -11.67 27.17 26.70
N GLU A 23 -10.65 26.72 27.39
CA GLU A 23 -9.45 27.49 27.72
C GLU A 23 -8.27 27.08 26.83
N VAL A 24 -7.18 27.85 26.91
CA VAL A 24 -5.91 27.54 26.21
C VAL A 24 -4.77 27.76 27.19
N LEU A 25 -3.95 26.73 27.41
CA LEU A 25 -2.77 26.84 28.28
C LEU A 25 -1.51 26.26 27.58
N ARG A 26 -0.35 26.63 28.10
CA ARG A 26 0.90 26.03 27.70
C ARG A 26 1.01 24.61 28.21
N ALA A 27 1.50 23.68 27.36
CA ALA A 27 1.64 22.26 27.67
C ALA A 27 2.45 22.01 28.97
N LYS A 28 3.49 22.81 29.25
CA LYS A 28 4.27 22.72 30.49
C LYS A 28 3.44 22.93 31.77
N ASN A 29 2.34 23.68 31.68
CA ASN A 29 1.45 23.92 32.80
C ASN A 29 0.46 22.79 33.01
N MET A 30 0.23 21.97 31.97
CA MET A 30 -0.73 20.87 31.93
C MET A 30 -0.10 19.53 32.20
N PHE A 31 1.15 19.34 31.80
CA PHE A 31 1.84 18.06 31.88
C PHE A 31 3.16 18.15 32.64
N VAL A 32 3.52 17.06 33.30
CA VAL A 32 4.83 16.82 33.87
C VAL A 32 5.56 15.74 33.08
N ARG A 33 6.81 16.00 32.74
CA ARG A 33 7.69 14.98 32.17
C ARG A 33 8.07 13.97 33.24
N MET A 34 7.83 12.71 32.96
CA MET A 34 8.22 11.61 33.83
C MET A 34 9.62 11.12 33.45
N SER A 35 10.40 10.79 34.47
CA SER A 35 11.68 10.09 34.33
C SER A 35 11.71 9.06 35.45
N ARG A 36 11.49 7.79 35.10
CA ARG A 36 11.39 6.70 36.08
C ARG A 36 12.48 5.66 35.81
N GLU A 37 12.99 5.07 36.85
CA GLU A 37 13.87 3.91 36.75
C GLU A 37 13.14 2.72 36.12
N VAL A 38 13.89 1.93 35.36
CA VAL A 38 13.41 0.68 34.76
C VAL A 38 13.34 -0.41 35.86
N ARG A 39 12.25 -1.14 35.89
CA ARG A 39 12.10 -2.31 36.79
C ARG A 39 12.62 -3.56 36.08
N ASN A 40 12.97 -4.58 36.84
CA ASN A 40 13.47 -5.86 36.30
C ASN A 40 12.45 -6.56 35.38
N GLU A 41 11.16 -6.42 35.69
CA GLU A 41 10.04 -6.99 34.94
C GLU A 41 9.62 -6.17 33.71
N ASP A 42 10.21 -5.00 33.52
CA ASP A 42 9.81 -4.11 32.43
C ASP A 42 10.27 -4.64 31.06
N ASP A 43 9.32 -5.08 30.24
CA ASP A 43 9.54 -5.39 28.83
C ASP A 43 9.55 -4.11 27.96
N VAL A 44 10.10 -4.19 26.74
CA VAL A 44 10.23 -3.06 25.84
C VAL A 44 8.88 -2.64 25.29
N ILE A 45 8.53 -1.36 25.48
CA ILE A 45 7.39 -0.67 24.86
C ILE A 45 7.83 0.00 23.55
N THR A 46 6.96 -0.06 22.58
CA THR A 46 7.12 0.65 21.29
C THR A 46 5.93 1.58 21.07
N CYS A 47 6.24 2.81 20.67
CA CYS A 47 5.25 3.79 20.21
C CYS A 47 5.22 3.77 18.68
N PHE A 48 4.14 3.23 18.11
CA PHE A 48 3.95 3.07 16.68
C PHE A 48 3.41 4.34 16.03
N ARG A 49 3.59 4.50 14.71
CA ARG A 49 3.15 5.69 13.96
C ARG A 49 1.63 5.85 13.85
N ASP A 50 0.88 4.78 14.06
CA ASP A 50 -0.59 4.83 14.16
C ASP A 50 -1.09 5.27 15.54
N GLY A 51 -0.17 5.49 16.49
CA GLY A 51 -0.45 5.99 17.84
C GLY A 51 -0.66 4.90 18.88
N GLU A 52 -0.53 3.64 18.52
CA GLU A 52 -0.52 2.56 19.50
C GLU A 52 0.79 2.58 20.30
N VAL A 53 0.69 2.49 21.62
CA VAL A 53 1.82 2.40 22.56
C VAL A 53 1.63 1.18 23.40
N THR A 54 2.36 0.14 23.06
CA THR A 54 2.19 -1.20 23.66
C THR A 54 3.52 -1.95 23.77
N LEU A 55 3.53 -3.07 24.47
CA LEU A 55 4.68 -3.96 24.50
C LEU A 55 5.07 -4.39 23.08
N ARG A 56 6.35 -4.31 22.74
CA ARG A 56 6.85 -4.68 21.41
C ARG A 56 6.37 -6.05 20.96
N LYS A 57 6.42 -7.03 21.86
CA LYS A 57 6.00 -8.42 21.62
C LYS A 57 4.54 -8.59 21.17
N ASN A 58 3.66 -7.63 21.49
CA ASN A 58 2.25 -7.69 21.10
C ASN A 58 2.05 -7.48 19.60
N ARG A 59 3.03 -6.85 18.91
CA ARG A 59 2.82 -6.39 17.54
C ARG A 59 3.99 -6.63 16.59
N ARG A 60 5.22 -6.78 17.10
CA ARG A 60 6.41 -6.93 16.29
C ARG A 60 7.37 -7.92 16.91
N ILE A 61 7.43 -9.12 16.33
CA ILE A 61 8.24 -10.25 16.81
C ILE A 61 9.58 -10.32 16.05
N GLU A 62 9.66 -9.75 14.84
CA GLU A 62 10.84 -9.81 13.96
C GLU A 62 11.17 -8.45 13.33
N GLY A 63 12.36 -8.34 12.74
CA GLY A 63 12.77 -7.17 11.94
C GLY A 63 13.07 -5.91 12.75
N PHE A 64 13.52 -6.04 13.98
CA PHE A 64 14.03 -4.94 14.81
C PHE A 64 15.45 -5.20 15.28
N THR A 65 16.18 -4.14 15.59
CA THR A 65 17.51 -4.21 16.17
C THR A 65 17.38 -4.12 17.68
N GLU A 66 17.92 -5.09 18.40
CA GLU A 66 18.05 -5.01 19.85
C GLU A 66 19.36 -4.31 20.22
N SER A 67 19.27 -3.39 21.18
CA SER A 67 20.46 -2.79 21.75
C SER A 67 21.01 -3.71 22.85
N PHE A 68 22.26 -4.12 22.70
CA PHE A 68 22.95 -4.91 23.74
C PHE A 68 23.15 -4.14 25.07
N LYS A 69 23.03 -2.81 25.06
CA LYS A 69 23.13 -1.96 26.25
C LYS A 69 21.92 -1.03 26.31
N GLU A 70 21.14 -1.15 27.36
CA GLU A 70 19.95 -0.33 27.61
C GLU A 70 20.30 1.01 28.29
N ILE A 71 21.32 1.70 27.75
CA ILE A 71 21.79 2.96 28.34
C ILE A 71 20.71 4.04 28.18
N GLY A 72 20.29 4.63 29.31
CA GLY A 72 19.31 5.72 29.33
C GLY A 72 17.86 5.29 29.11
N TYR A 73 17.55 4.00 29.13
CA TYR A 73 16.16 3.54 29.15
C TYR A 73 15.42 4.10 30.37
N GLN A 74 14.13 4.30 30.22
CA GLN A 74 13.24 4.83 31.26
C GLN A 74 11.99 3.97 31.41
N GLY A 75 11.43 3.92 32.61
CA GLY A 75 10.18 3.25 32.91
C GLY A 75 8.99 4.00 32.31
N ILE A 76 8.17 3.30 31.54
CA ILE A 76 6.88 3.74 31.03
C ILE A 76 5.79 3.02 31.80
N ARG A 77 4.71 3.68 32.12
CA ARG A 77 3.60 3.10 32.87
C ARG A 77 2.30 3.23 32.08
N LYS A 78 1.42 2.27 32.29
CA LYS A 78 0.07 2.30 31.71
C LYS A 78 -0.59 3.64 32.00
N GLY A 79 -1.14 4.24 30.97
CA GLY A 79 -1.75 5.56 31.02
C GLY A 79 -0.81 6.74 30.78
N ASP A 80 0.51 6.53 30.65
CA ASP A 80 1.42 7.60 30.24
C ASP A 80 1.14 8.04 28.80
N LEU A 81 1.08 9.35 28.57
CA LEU A 81 1.13 9.90 27.21
C LEU A 81 2.58 9.86 26.74
N VAL A 82 2.84 9.08 25.70
CA VAL A 82 4.18 8.82 25.16
C VAL A 82 4.33 9.46 23.80
N ILE A 83 5.41 10.19 23.60
CA ILE A 83 5.76 10.87 22.34
C ILE A 83 7.12 10.37 21.90
N HIS A 84 7.23 9.81 20.69
CA HIS A 84 8.51 9.46 20.09
C HIS A 84 9.14 10.69 19.43
N GLN A 85 10.20 11.24 20.01
CA GLN A 85 10.77 12.54 19.60
C GLN A 85 11.09 12.61 18.10
N MET A 86 11.69 11.54 17.56
CA MET A 86 12.12 11.51 16.14
C MET A 86 10.96 11.24 15.17
N ASP A 87 9.93 10.49 15.59
CA ASP A 87 8.81 10.07 14.75
C ASP A 87 7.47 10.75 15.12
N ALA A 88 7.49 11.75 15.99
CA ALA A 88 6.30 12.50 16.38
C ALA A 88 5.59 13.12 15.17
N PHE A 89 6.34 13.62 14.18
CA PHE A 89 5.79 14.16 12.93
C PHE A 89 5.01 13.13 12.11
N ALA A 90 5.34 11.86 12.27
CA ALA A 90 4.68 10.75 11.59
C ALA A 90 3.54 10.12 12.41
N GLY A 91 3.20 10.71 13.58
CA GLY A 91 2.10 10.27 14.41
C GLY A 91 2.46 9.30 15.55
N SER A 92 3.74 9.03 15.81
CA SER A 92 4.16 8.18 16.94
C SER A 92 3.92 8.90 18.29
N ILE A 93 2.64 9.03 18.64
CA ILE A 93 2.14 9.70 19.85
C ILE A 93 0.92 8.92 20.34
N GLY A 94 0.94 8.42 21.57
CA GLY A 94 -0.19 7.66 22.10
C GLY A 94 -0.13 7.47 23.59
N VAL A 95 -1.08 6.75 24.14
CA VAL A 95 -1.16 6.41 25.57
C VAL A 95 -0.75 4.97 25.75
N SER A 96 0.19 4.70 26.66
CA SER A 96 0.63 3.34 26.95
C SER A 96 -0.48 2.49 27.53
N ASP A 97 -0.71 1.32 26.96
CA ASP A 97 -1.65 0.31 27.47
C ASP A 97 -1.05 -0.59 28.55
N SER A 98 0.29 -0.54 28.72
CA SER A 98 1.06 -1.46 29.55
C SER A 98 2.14 -0.72 30.34
N ASP A 99 2.61 -1.36 31.40
CA ASP A 99 3.86 -1.04 32.07
C ASP A 99 5.02 -1.65 31.29
N GLY A 100 6.18 -0.96 31.26
CA GLY A 100 7.38 -1.43 30.61
C GLY A 100 8.47 -0.38 30.56
N LYS A 101 9.45 -0.57 29.66
CA LYS A 101 10.59 0.32 29.45
C LYS A 101 10.67 0.84 28.03
N GLY A 102 11.20 2.03 27.87
CA GLY A 102 11.41 2.66 26.56
C GLY A 102 12.76 3.34 26.44
N THR A 103 13.16 3.57 25.19
CA THR A 103 14.42 4.25 24.87
C THR A 103 14.39 5.72 25.29
N PRO A 104 15.56 6.37 25.39
CA PRO A 104 15.66 7.81 25.74
C PRO A 104 14.95 8.76 24.76
N VAL A 105 14.63 8.28 23.56
CA VAL A 105 13.93 9.09 22.53
C VAL A 105 12.44 9.29 22.84
N TYR A 106 11.90 8.65 23.88
CA TYR A 106 10.53 8.87 24.30
C TYR A 106 10.42 10.01 25.31
N ILE A 107 9.37 10.81 25.16
CA ILE A 107 8.88 11.75 26.18
C ILE A 107 7.68 11.07 26.83
N CYS A 108 7.78 10.77 28.13
CA CYS A 108 6.68 10.22 28.91
C CYS A 108 6.07 11.36 29.73
N LEU A 109 4.76 11.52 29.65
CA LEU A 109 4.02 12.63 30.24
C LEU A 109 2.87 12.13 31.11
N GLN A 110 2.67 12.80 32.24
CA GLN A 110 1.49 12.67 33.09
C GLN A 110 0.80 14.03 33.27
N PRO A 111 -0.52 14.08 33.39
CA PRO A 111 -1.24 15.33 33.61
C PRO A 111 -0.98 15.87 35.01
N LYS A 112 -0.84 17.19 35.13
CA LYS A 112 -0.76 17.92 36.43
C LYS A 112 -2.12 18.15 37.07
N GLY A 113 -3.19 17.95 36.34
CA GLY A 113 -4.55 18.15 36.77
C GLY A 113 -5.51 17.19 36.07
N ASN A 114 -6.76 17.57 35.99
CA ASN A 114 -7.82 16.74 35.39
C ASN A 114 -7.81 16.82 33.87
N TYR A 115 -6.83 16.19 33.24
CA TYR A 115 -6.69 16.11 31.76
C TYR A 115 -6.67 14.66 31.28
N SER A 116 -7.29 14.39 30.15
CA SER A 116 -7.31 13.06 29.52
C SER A 116 -6.12 12.89 28.58
N ASN A 117 -5.18 12.02 28.90
CA ASN A 117 -4.07 11.67 28.02
C ASN A 117 -4.53 11.17 26.65
N ASN A 118 -5.64 10.43 26.59
CA ASN A 118 -6.22 9.95 25.33
C ASN A 118 -6.70 11.11 24.44
N TYR A 119 -7.34 12.13 25.00
CA TYR A 119 -7.72 13.32 24.23
C TYR A 119 -6.50 14.02 23.64
N TYR A 120 -5.46 14.23 24.45
CA TYR A 120 -4.24 14.88 23.99
C TYR A 120 -3.41 14.02 23.03
N ALA A 121 -3.50 12.69 23.11
CA ALA A 121 -2.93 11.81 22.10
C ALA A 121 -3.59 12.03 20.72
N TYR A 122 -4.93 12.09 20.67
CA TYR A 122 -5.67 12.44 19.45
C TYR A 122 -5.30 13.84 18.93
N LEU A 123 -5.29 14.83 19.79
CA LEU A 123 -4.97 16.22 19.43
C LEU A 123 -3.56 16.35 18.86
N LEU A 124 -2.55 15.78 19.52
CA LEU A 124 -1.15 15.85 19.09
C LEU A 124 -0.92 15.08 17.80
N ARG A 125 -1.60 13.94 17.61
CA ARG A 125 -1.57 13.21 16.33
C ARG A 125 -2.21 14.01 15.20
N GLU A 126 -3.28 14.75 15.46
CA GLU A 126 -3.86 15.65 14.48
C GLU A 126 -2.89 16.80 14.15
N MET A 127 -2.19 17.36 15.12
CA MET A 127 -1.13 18.36 14.89
C MET A 127 0.00 17.79 14.02
N ALA A 128 0.37 16.53 14.21
CA ALA A 128 1.38 15.84 13.40
C ALA A 128 0.88 15.68 11.95
N ARG A 129 -0.34 15.19 11.77
CA ARG A 129 -0.98 15.00 10.47
C ARG A 129 -1.12 16.30 9.68
N ALA A 130 -1.53 17.39 10.36
CA ALA A 130 -1.63 18.72 9.76
C ALA A 130 -0.27 19.37 9.44
N GLY A 131 0.84 18.66 9.68
CA GLY A 131 2.20 19.14 9.43
C GLY A 131 2.71 20.16 10.45
N PHE A 132 1.90 20.51 11.46
CA PHE A 132 2.29 21.52 12.45
C PHE A 132 3.49 21.09 13.28
N ILE A 133 3.53 19.82 13.75
CA ILE A 133 4.71 19.30 14.47
C ILE A 133 5.95 19.37 13.59
N LYS A 134 5.84 19.02 12.31
CA LYS A 134 6.95 19.10 11.34
C LYS A 134 7.47 20.55 11.18
N SER A 135 6.59 21.54 11.22
CA SER A 135 6.98 22.95 11.10
C SER A 135 7.74 23.50 12.31
N LEU A 136 7.67 22.82 13.45
CA LEU A 136 8.38 23.20 14.68
C LEU A 136 9.83 22.68 14.73
N TYR A 137 10.21 21.84 13.78
CA TYR A 137 11.57 21.29 13.72
C TYR A 137 12.59 22.34 13.32
N ARG A 138 13.73 22.31 13.98
CA ARG A 138 14.89 23.14 13.69
C ARG A 138 15.98 22.27 13.10
N GLY A 139 16.06 22.13 11.77
CA GLY A 139 17.11 21.36 11.12
C GLY A 139 16.88 21.12 9.63
N ILE A 140 17.98 21.00 8.87
CA ILE A 140 17.97 20.87 7.39
C ILE A 140 17.75 19.40 6.94
N ARG A 141 17.88 18.42 7.84
CA ARG A 141 17.73 16.99 7.50
C ARG A 141 16.56 16.35 8.24
N GLU A 142 15.70 15.65 7.53
CA GLU A 142 14.52 14.96 8.11
C GLU A 142 14.84 14.01 9.27
N ARG A 143 16.04 13.41 9.30
CA ARG A 143 16.46 12.47 10.35
C ARG A 143 17.18 13.11 11.55
N SER A 144 17.42 14.41 11.54
CA SER A 144 18.07 15.14 12.64
C SER A 144 17.14 16.09 13.39
N SER A 145 15.86 16.03 13.09
CA SER A 145 14.84 16.90 13.65
C SER A 145 14.10 16.18 14.78
N ASP A 146 14.27 16.72 16.01
CA ASP A 146 13.64 16.16 17.21
C ASP A 146 12.51 17.06 17.68
N PHE A 147 11.35 16.45 17.94
CA PHE A 147 10.28 17.09 18.70
C PHE A 147 10.56 16.92 20.20
N ARG A 148 11.48 17.75 20.73
CA ARG A 148 11.93 17.67 22.11
C ARG A 148 10.90 18.18 23.11
N TYR A 149 11.06 17.78 24.38
CA TYR A 149 10.20 18.24 25.46
C TYR A 149 10.12 19.77 25.54
N GLU A 150 11.24 20.49 25.34
CA GLU A 150 11.28 21.96 25.38
C GLU A 150 10.40 22.59 24.29
N THR A 151 10.26 21.94 23.15
CA THR A 151 9.35 22.36 22.07
C THR A 151 7.90 22.05 22.46
N PHE A 152 7.62 20.82 22.91
CA PHE A 152 6.31 20.43 23.43
C PHE A 152 5.83 21.36 24.55
N ALA A 153 6.69 21.66 25.54
CA ALA A 153 6.40 22.46 26.70
C ALA A 153 5.90 23.89 26.38
N LYS A 154 6.28 24.42 25.21
CA LYS A 154 5.90 25.76 24.73
C LYS A 154 4.59 25.77 23.94
N LEU A 155 4.06 24.63 23.54
CA LEU A 155 2.81 24.55 22.80
C LEU A 155 1.65 25.12 23.62
N PHE A 156 0.78 25.82 22.94
CA PHE A 156 -0.53 26.19 23.48
C PHE A 156 -1.54 25.12 23.04
N LEU A 157 -2.24 24.53 24.01
CA LEU A 157 -3.20 23.44 23.80
C LEU A 157 -4.58 23.86 24.28
N PRO A 158 -5.67 23.53 23.57
CA PRO A 158 -7.03 23.79 24.01
C PRO A 158 -7.40 22.87 25.18
N ILE A 159 -8.23 23.36 26.07
CA ILE A 159 -8.68 22.67 27.26
C ILE A 159 -10.21 22.61 27.30
N PRO A 160 -10.82 21.59 26.73
CA PRO A 160 -12.21 21.24 27.02
C PRO A 160 -12.38 20.88 28.49
N PRO A 161 -13.55 21.02 29.09
CA PRO A 161 -13.87 20.37 30.37
C PRO A 161 -13.58 18.89 30.34
N LEU A 162 -13.13 18.28 31.47
CA LEU A 162 -12.72 16.86 31.47
C LEU A 162 -13.82 15.90 30.98
N ALA A 163 -15.08 16.18 31.34
CA ALA A 163 -16.21 15.39 30.87
C ALA A 163 -16.32 15.41 29.34
N GLU A 164 -16.08 16.57 28.74
CA GLU A 164 -16.10 16.76 27.29
C GLU A 164 -14.91 16.10 26.61
N GLN A 165 -13.69 16.17 27.20
CA GLN A 165 -12.53 15.43 26.71
C GLN A 165 -12.81 13.92 26.64
N ARG A 166 -13.44 13.36 27.69
CA ARG A 166 -13.82 11.93 27.73
C ARG A 166 -14.91 11.60 26.71
N ALA A 167 -15.88 12.48 26.54
CA ALA A 167 -16.93 12.31 25.54
C ALA A 167 -16.35 12.31 24.12
N ILE A 168 -15.44 13.24 23.81
CA ILE A 168 -14.74 13.28 22.52
C ILE A 168 -13.95 11.98 22.27
N VAL A 169 -13.21 11.50 23.26
CA VAL A 169 -12.45 10.24 23.13
C VAL A 169 -13.39 9.08 22.89
N SER A 170 -14.43 8.88 23.71
CA SER A 170 -15.40 7.79 23.56
C SER A 170 -16.09 7.81 22.19
N TYR A 171 -16.47 9.01 21.73
CA TYR A 171 -17.07 9.19 20.40
C TYR A 171 -16.09 8.82 19.29
N LEU A 172 -14.85 9.31 19.36
CA LEU A 172 -13.83 9.01 18.35
C LEU A 172 -13.45 7.53 18.34
N ASP A 173 -13.23 6.90 19.49
CA ASP A 173 -12.90 5.48 19.58
C ASP A 173 -14.00 4.63 18.93
N GLY A 174 -15.27 4.93 19.20
CA GLY A 174 -16.41 4.24 18.61
C GLY A 174 -16.50 4.46 17.09
N LYS A 175 -16.45 5.72 16.63
CA LYS A 175 -16.60 6.06 15.21
C LYS A 175 -15.40 5.63 14.38
N VAL A 176 -14.18 5.86 14.88
CA VAL A 176 -12.93 5.44 14.20
C VAL A 176 -12.90 3.92 14.08
N GLY A 177 -13.23 3.17 15.14
CA GLY A 177 -13.29 1.72 15.07
C GLY A 177 -14.30 1.19 14.04
N GLN A 178 -15.50 1.81 13.95
CA GLN A 178 -16.50 1.49 12.92
C GLN A 178 -15.96 1.76 11.51
N ILE A 179 -15.33 2.92 11.31
CA ILE A 179 -14.75 3.31 10.02
C ILE A 179 -13.61 2.36 9.63
N ASP A 180 -12.71 2.02 10.55
CA ASP A 180 -11.60 1.10 10.27
C ASP A 180 -12.09 -0.30 9.92
N THR A 181 -13.12 -0.77 10.61
CA THR A 181 -13.79 -2.04 10.27
C THR A 181 -14.40 -1.99 8.86
N TYR A 182 -15.03 -0.86 8.50
CA TYR A 182 -15.60 -0.69 7.16
C TYR A 182 -14.49 -0.68 6.09
N ILE A 183 -13.40 0.09 6.29
CA ILE A 183 -12.25 0.12 5.38
C ILE A 183 -11.67 -1.27 5.18
N ALA A 184 -11.47 -2.03 6.27
CA ALA A 184 -10.94 -3.39 6.20
C ALA A 184 -11.83 -4.32 5.36
N LYS A 185 -13.15 -4.25 5.54
CA LYS A 185 -14.12 -5.03 4.74
C LYS A 185 -14.05 -4.64 3.26
N GLN A 186 -14.01 -3.35 2.93
CA GLN A 186 -13.93 -2.89 1.54
C GLN A 186 -12.62 -3.33 0.88
N THR A 187 -11.49 -3.22 1.61
CA THR A 187 -10.19 -3.69 1.11
C THR A 187 -10.21 -5.19 0.83
N GLN A 188 -10.83 -5.98 1.71
CA GLN A 188 -11.01 -7.41 1.47
C GLN A 188 -11.87 -7.70 0.23
N GLN A 189 -12.94 -6.93 -0.01
CA GLN A 189 -13.77 -7.07 -1.22
C GLN A 189 -12.97 -6.76 -2.49
N ILE A 190 -12.09 -5.75 -2.46
CA ILE A 190 -11.21 -5.42 -3.58
C ILE A 190 -10.29 -6.61 -3.90
N GLU A 191 -9.67 -7.22 -2.89
CA GLU A 191 -8.80 -8.38 -3.12
C GLU A 191 -9.56 -9.59 -3.68
N LEU A 192 -10.76 -9.90 -3.15
CA LEU A 192 -11.61 -10.95 -3.68
C LEU A 192 -12.03 -10.70 -5.14
N LEU A 193 -12.30 -9.45 -5.52
CA LEU A 193 -12.60 -9.09 -6.91
C LEU A 193 -11.39 -9.26 -7.83
N LYS A 194 -10.19 -8.95 -7.36
CA LYS A 194 -8.94 -9.19 -8.10
C LYS A 194 -8.71 -10.69 -8.31
N GLU A 195 -8.88 -11.50 -7.27
CA GLU A 195 -8.81 -12.96 -7.37
C GLU A 195 -9.86 -13.54 -8.34
N LEU A 196 -11.10 -13.07 -8.24
CA LEU A 196 -12.18 -13.47 -9.15
C LEU A 196 -11.82 -13.15 -10.60
N LYS A 197 -11.26 -11.96 -10.86
CA LYS A 197 -10.82 -11.54 -12.19
C LYS A 197 -9.73 -12.47 -12.74
N GLN A 198 -8.74 -12.82 -11.93
CA GLN A 198 -7.68 -13.75 -12.32
C GLN A 198 -8.23 -15.15 -12.62
N ALA A 199 -9.08 -15.68 -11.75
CA ALA A 199 -9.71 -16.98 -11.94
C ALA A 199 -10.58 -17.02 -13.20
N LEU A 200 -11.33 -15.96 -13.50
CA LEU A 200 -12.14 -15.81 -14.70
C LEU A 200 -11.27 -15.87 -15.96
N ILE A 201 -10.18 -15.09 -16.00
CA ILE A 201 -9.23 -15.09 -17.12
C ILE A 201 -8.63 -16.49 -17.29
N ALA A 202 -8.10 -17.06 -16.22
CA ALA A 202 -7.45 -18.36 -16.23
C ALA A 202 -8.40 -19.47 -16.72
N ASN A 203 -9.64 -19.49 -16.25
CA ASN A 203 -10.64 -20.44 -16.71
C ASN A 203 -11.01 -20.24 -18.20
N ALA A 204 -11.22 -18.99 -18.62
CA ALA A 204 -11.59 -18.71 -20.01
C ALA A 204 -10.51 -19.14 -21.00
N VAL A 205 -9.21 -18.89 -20.68
CA VAL A 205 -8.11 -19.27 -21.59
C VAL A 205 -7.71 -20.75 -21.53
N THR A 206 -8.19 -21.51 -20.53
CA THR A 206 -7.87 -22.95 -20.41
C THR A 206 -9.07 -23.87 -20.65
N LYS A 207 -10.29 -23.43 -20.29
CA LYS A 207 -11.52 -24.25 -20.39
C LYS A 207 -12.52 -23.70 -21.39
N GLY A 208 -12.24 -22.53 -21.99
CA GLY A 208 -13.19 -21.84 -22.86
C GLY A 208 -14.33 -21.17 -22.11
N ILE A 209 -15.33 -20.73 -22.87
CA ILE A 209 -16.51 -20.02 -22.35
C ILE A 209 -17.81 -20.83 -22.45
N ASP A 210 -17.76 -22.01 -23.10
CA ASP A 210 -18.89 -22.93 -23.18
C ASP A 210 -18.83 -23.97 -22.06
N ASN A 211 -19.68 -23.82 -21.06
CA ASN A 211 -19.76 -24.75 -19.91
C ASN A 211 -20.27 -26.15 -20.29
N LYS A 212 -20.80 -26.35 -21.52
CA LYS A 212 -21.29 -27.62 -22.01
C LYS A 212 -20.26 -28.35 -22.89
N ALA A 213 -19.13 -27.73 -23.18
CA ALA A 213 -18.08 -28.32 -23.99
C ALA A 213 -17.54 -29.60 -23.34
N LYS A 214 -17.43 -30.69 -24.14
CA LYS A 214 -16.76 -31.92 -23.68
C LYS A 214 -15.30 -31.64 -23.47
N LEU A 215 -14.77 -32.00 -22.32
CA LEU A 215 -13.37 -31.84 -21.99
C LEU A 215 -12.56 -33.07 -22.27
N LYS A 216 -11.28 -32.92 -22.64
CA LYS A 216 -10.27 -33.98 -22.70
C LYS A 216 -9.12 -33.66 -21.75
N GLN A 217 -8.50 -34.69 -21.21
CA GLN A 217 -7.29 -34.53 -20.41
C GLN A 217 -6.10 -34.20 -21.33
N THR A 218 -5.30 -33.22 -20.97
CA THR A 218 -4.18 -32.77 -21.80
C THR A 218 -2.89 -33.57 -21.60
N GLY A 219 -2.74 -34.23 -20.44
CA GLY A 219 -1.45 -34.78 -20.01
C GLY A 219 -0.48 -33.71 -19.48
N ILE A 220 -0.84 -32.42 -19.56
CA ILE A 220 -0.03 -31.31 -19.09
C ILE A 220 -0.53 -30.92 -17.67
N SER A 221 0.34 -31.09 -16.67
CA SER A 221 -0.02 -30.99 -15.25
C SER A 221 -0.62 -29.63 -14.86
N TRP A 222 -0.18 -28.54 -15.49
CA TRP A 222 -0.62 -27.20 -15.14
C TRP A 222 -1.94 -26.77 -15.83
N ILE A 223 -2.36 -27.45 -16.92
CA ILE A 223 -3.62 -27.15 -17.63
C ILE A 223 -4.76 -28.07 -17.16
N GLY A 224 -4.45 -29.37 -16.95
CA GLY A 224 -5.43 -30.40 -16.61
C GLY A 224 -6.33 -30.74 -17.79
N HIS A 225 -7.52 -30.14 -17.87
CA HIS A 225 -8.52 -30.43 -18.88
C HIS A 225 -8.80 -29.22 -19.77
N VAL A 226 -8.96 -29.46 -21.09
CA VAL A 226 -9.35 -28.45 -22.08
C VAL A 226 -10.51 -28.95 -22.93
N PRO A 227 -11.26 -28.09 -23.65
CA PRO A 227 -12.26 -28.53 -24.62
C PRO A 227 -11.69 -29.51 -25.62
N GLN A 228 -12.47 -30.56 -25.94
CA GLN A 228 -12.01 -31.70 -26.76
C GLN A 228 -11.51 -31.29 -28.15
N HIS A 229 -12.08 -30.25 -28.73
CA HIS A 229 -11.76 -29.72 -30.05
C HIS A 229 -10.53 -28.79 -30.08
N TRP A 230 -10.00 -28.40 -28.90
CA TRP A 230 -8.81 -27.53 -28.87
C TRP A 230 -7.56 -28.32 -29.22
N GLU A 231 -6.66 -27.63 -29.91
CA GLU A 231 -5.31 -28.15 -30.19
C GLU A 231 -4.35 -27.87 -29.04
N GLN A 232 -3.26 -28.60 -29.01
CA GLN A 232 -2.15 -28.40 -28.09
C GLN A 232 -0.87 -28.29 -28.90
N CYS A 233 -0.09 -27.26 -28.64
CA CYS A 233 1.17 -27.05 -29.30
C CYS A 233 2.18 -26.35 -28.37
N ARG A 234 3.44 -26.39 -28.76
CA ARG A 234 4.47 -25.63 -28.05
C ARG A 234 4.34 -24.13 -28.41
N LEU A 235 4.63 -23.24 -27.44
CA LEU A 235 4.56 -21.78 -27.62
C LEU A 235 5.31 -21.32 -28.87
N LYS A 236 6.49 -21.93 -29.19
CA LYS A 236 7.27 -21.63 -30.39
C LYS A 236 6.51 -21.77 -31.69
N ASN A 237 5.45 -22.57 -31.73
CA ASN A 237 4.69 -22.83 -32.97
C ASN A 237 3.75 -21.69 -33.32
N VAL A 238 3.35 -20.87 -32.30
CA VAL A 238 2.37 -19.79 -32.46
C VAL A 238 2.97 -18.41 -32.20
N VAL A 239 4.25 -18.31 -31.81
CA VAL A 239 4.96 -17.03 -31.69
C VAL A 239 6.36 -17.10 -32.30
N SER A 240 6.87 -15.97 -32.77
CA SER A 240 8.32 -15.76 -32.93
C SER A 240 8.85 -14.97 -31.74
N CYS A 241 10.15 -15.07 -31.50
CA CYS A 241 10.75 -14.51 -30.30
C CYS A 241 11.98 -13.67 -30.63
N ASN A 242 12.05 -12.45 -30.09
CA ASN A 242 13.22 -11.56 -30.14
C ASN A 242 13.69 -11.26 -31.58
N ASN A 243 12.74 -10.98 -32.48
CA ASN A 243 13.02 -10.82 -33.92
C ASN A 243 13.90 -9.61 -34.24
N GLU A 244 13.82 -8.55 -33.47
CA GLU A 244 14.45 -7.26 -33.75
C GLU A 244 15.21 -6.74 -32.55
N THR A 245 16.43 -6.25 -32.78
CA THR A 245 17.31 -5.75 -31.71
C THR A 245 18.15 -4.57 -32.23
N LEU A 246 18.29 -3.51 -31.43
CA LEU A 246 19.21 -2.41 -31.71
C LEU A 246 20.65 -2.92 -31.69
N SER A 247 21.41 -2.65 -32.74
CA SER A 247 22.82 -3.01 -32.84
C SER A 247 23.70 -2.07 -32.02
N ASN A 248 24.96 -2.47 -31.79
CA ASN A 248 25.94 -1.56 -31.18
C ASN A 248 26.29 -0.35 -32.07
N ASN A 249 26.02 -0.46 -33.37
CA ASN A 249 26.25 0.61 -34.35
C ASN A 249 25.01 1.52 -34.54
N THR A 250 23.98 1.36 -33.70
CA THR A 250 22.83 2.26 -33.69
C THR A 250 23.27 3.68 -33.38
N GLU A 251 22.70 4.66 -34.09
CA GLU A 251 23.06 6.06 -33.96
C GLU A 251 22.97 6.52 -32.50
N PRO A 252 24.03 7.09 -31.90
CA PRO A 252 24.08 7.50 -30.51
C PRO A 252 23.00 8.53 -30.13
N SER A 253 22.58 9.36 -31.08
CA SER A 253 21.57 10.42 -30.89
C SER A 253 20.13 9.92 -31.02
N LEU A 254 19.89 8.68 -31.44
CA LEU A 254 18.56 8.11 -31.59
C LEU A 254 17.78 8.25 -30.28
N GLN A 255 16.61 8.88 -30.35
CA GLN A 255 15.69 8.94 -29.21
C GLN A 255 14.95 7.61 -29.10
N ILE A 256 14.99 7.01 -27.93
CA ILE A 256 14.30 5.77 -27.62
C ILE A 256 13.36 5.95 -26.44
N GLU A 257 12.24 5.27 -26.49
CA GLU A 257 11.33 5.11 -25.37
C GLU A 257 11.51 3.71 -24.79
N TYR A 258 11.98 3.64 -23.55
CA TYR A 258 12.48 2.42 -22.91
C TYR A 258 11.57 1.92 -21.81
N VAL A 259 11.43 0.61 -21.73
CA VAL A 259 10.71 -0.13 -20.68
C VAL A 259 11.66 -1.13 -20.04
N GLU A 260 11.83 -1.02 -18.73
CA GLU A 260 12.52 -2.03 -17.93
C GLU A 260 11.53 -2.95 -17.19
N ILE A 261 12.04 -4.02 -16.55
CA ILE A 261 11.17 -5.00 -15.88
C ILE A 261 10.34 -4.37 -14.75
N ALA A 262 10.89 -3.40 -14.03
CA ALA A 262 10.20 -2.69 -12.96
C ALA A 262 9.03 -1.81 -13.46
N ASP A 263 9.01 -1.46 -14.76
CA ASP A 263 7.96 -0.68 -15.38
C ASP A 263 6.76 -1.51 -15.84
N VAL A 264 6.82 -2.84 -15.67
CA VAL A 264 5.73 -3.76 -16.00
C VAL A 264 5.22 -4.41 -14.72
N LYS A 265 3.94 -4.18 -14.43
CA LYS A 265 3.27 -4.77 -13.26
C LYS A 265 2.34 -5.89 -13.65
N GLU A 266 2.24 -6.87 -12.76
CA GLU A 266 1.26 -7.95 -12.86
C GLU A 266 -0.14 -7.37 -13.06
N MET A 267 -0.90 -7.89 -14.02
CA MET A 267 -2.27 -7.48 -14.40
C MET A 267 -2.45 -6.06 -14.96
N GLU A 268 -1.57 -5.09 -14.67
CA GLU A 268 -1.66 -3.72 -15.19
C GLU A 268 -0.96 -3.57 -16.55
N GLY A 269 0.13 -4.35 -16.76
CA GLY A 269 0.97 -4.24 -17.95
C GLY A 269 2.04 -3.16 -17.82
N ILE A 270 2.36 -2.44 -18.91
CA ILE A 270 3.35 -1.37 -18.90
C ILE A 270 2.74 -0.16 -18.18
N VAL A 271 3.33 0.24 -17.05
CA VAL A 271 2.86 1.36 -16.21
C VAL A 271 3.71 2.61 -16.35
N ARG A 272 4.92 2.48 -16.91
CA ARG A 272 5.82 3.60 -17.13
C ARG A 272 6.74 3.34 -18.32
N THR A 273 7.14 4.40 -19.00
CA THR A 273 8.19 4.43 -20.01
C THR A 273 9.17 5.54 -19.68
N THR A 274 10.42 5.43 -20.15
CA THR A 274 11.46 6.44 -19.91
C THR A 274 12.14 6.79 -21.24
N HIS A 275 12.27 8.07 -21.54
CA HIS A 275 12.94 8.53 -22.74
C HIS A 275 14.45 8.68 -22.53
N TYR A 276 15.23 8.19 -23.47
CA TYR A 276 16.69 8.29 -23.49
C TYR A 276 17.19 8.60 -24.90
N LYS A 277 18.35 9.25 -24.98
CA LYS A 277 19.22 9.09 -26.15
C LYS A 277 19.86 7.71 -26.05
N PHE A 278 20.03 7.02 -27.15
CA PHE A 278 20.58 5.66 -27.17
C PHE A 278 21.95 5.58 -26.46
N SER A 279 22.82 6.60 -26.63
CA SER A 279 24.11 6.69 -25.95
C SER A 279 24.04 6.76 -24.42
N GLU A 280 22.90 7.25 -23.88
CA GLU A 280 22.67 7.44 -22.44
C GLU A 280 21.81 6.33 -21.84
N ALA A 281 21.24 5.46 -22.68
CA ALA A 281 20.34 4.40 -22.26
C ALA A 281 21.08 3.26 -21.56
N PRO A 282 20.41 2.52 -20.65
CA PRO A 282 20.98 1.32 -20.07
C PRO A 282 21.45 0.33 -21.17
N SER A 283 22.56 -0.37 -20.93
CA SER A 283 23.12 -1.32 -21.89
C SER A 283 22.16 -2.44 -22.32
N ARG A 284 21.13 -2.69 -21.50
CA ARG A 284 20.05 -3.66 -21.76
C ARG A 284 18.92 -3.12 -22.62
N ALA A 285 18.88 -1.84 -22.96
CA ALA A 285 17.88 -1.24 -23.82
C ALA A 285 18.14 -1.61 -25.29
N ARG A 286 17.68 -2.77 -25.71
CA ARG A 286 18.05 -3.35 -27.02
C ARG A 286 16.91 -3.91 -27.83
N ARG A 287 15.90 -4.54 -27.21
CA ARG A 287 14.87 -5.26 -27.96
C ARG A 287 13.81 -4.31 -28.49
N ILE A 288 13.56 -4.38 -29.79
CA ILE A 288 12.56 -3.57 -30.47
C ILE A 288 11.23 -4.32 -30.44
N THR A 289 10.16 -3.63 -30.09
CA THR A 289 8.81 -4.20 -30.11
C THR A 289 7.94 -3.55 -31.18
N LYS A 290 6.89 -4.27 -31.58
CA LYS A 290 5.79 -3.78 -32.43
C LYS A 290 4.47 -3.83 -31.67
N ASN A 291 3.51 -3.08 -32.16
CA ASN A 291 2.13 -3.19 -31.67
C ASN A 291 1.65 -4.63 -31.83
N GLY A 292 1.11 -5.23 -30.75
CA GLY A 292 0.68 -6.62 -30.70
C GLY A 292 1.73 -7.62 -30.21
N ASP A 293 2.99 -7.19 -30.04
CA ASP A 293 4.00 -8.03 -29.38
C ASP A 293 3.66 -8.19 -27.90
N ILE A 294 4.05 -9.33 -27.31
CA ILE A 294 3.91 -9.57 -25.89
C ILE A 294 5.31 -9.66 -25.29
N ILE A 295 5.56 -8.85 -24.27
CA ILE A 295 6.81 -8.90 -23.51
C ILE A 295 6.61 -9.73 -22.25
N LEU A 296 7.54 -10.66 -21.98
CA LEU A 296 7.54 -11.53 -20.81
C LEU A 296 8.92 -11.52 -20.17
N SER A 297 9.00 -11.18 -18.89
CA SER A 297 10.28 -11.16 -18.18
C SER A 297 10.85 -12.58 -18.05
N THR A 298 12.07 -12.76 -18.55
CA THR A 298 12.83 -14.03 -18.44
C THR A 298 13.74 -14.06 -17.22
N VAL A 299 13.86 -12.95 -16.49
CA VAL A 299 14.63 -12.83 -15.25
C VAL A 299 13.75 -12.29 -14.14
N ARG A 300 13.98 -12.68 -12.90
CA ARG A 300 13.10 -12.38 -11.76
C ARG A 300 11.65 -12.78 -12.04
N THR A 301 11.46 -14.02 -12.50
CA THR A 301 10.18 -14.53 -12.99
C THR A 301 9.05 -14.43 -11.94
N TYR A 302 9.39 -14.34 -10.66
CA TYR A 302 8.44 -14.08 -9.57
C TYR A 302 7.73 -12.71 -9.66
N LEU A 303 8.29 -11.76 -10.42
CA LEU A 303 7.63 -10.46 -10.65
C LEU A 303 6.44 -10.56 -11.61
N LYS A 304 6.29 -11.70 -12.31
CA LYS A 304 5.20 -11.96 -13.26
C LYS A 304 5.00 -10.82 -14.28
N ALA A 305 6.10 -10.18 -14.70
CA ALA A 305 6.07 -9.02 -15.59
C ALA A 305 5.78 -9.46 -17.03
N VAL A 306 4.51 -9.41 -17.42
CA VAL A 306 4.00 -9.71 -18.76
C VAL A 306 3.08 -8.62 -19.24
N ALA A 307 3.28 -8.12 -20.46
CA ALA A 307 2.42 -7.08 -21.04
C ALA A 307 2.23 -7.26 -22.55
N LEU A 308 1.03 -6.95 -23.04
CA LEU A 308 0.76 -6.72 -24.45
C LEU A 308 1.23 -5.30 -24.80
N VAL A 309 2.08 -5.19 -25.80
CA VAL A 309 2.56 -3.90 -26.32
C VAL A 309 1.49 -3.30 -27.23
N LYS A 310 1.07 -2.06 -26.92
CA LYS A 310 0.04 -1.34 -27.68
C LYS A 310 0.61 -0.18 -28.50
N GLN A 311 1.92 -0.04 -28.50
CA GLN A 311 2.63 1.05 -29.15
C GLN A 311 3.74 0.48 -30.05
N GLU A 312 3.96 1.09 -31.21
CA GLU A 312 5.03 0.73 -32.13
C GLU A 312 6.38 1.27 -31.66
N GLY A 313 7.44 0.49 -31.79
CA GLY A 313 8.81 0.98 -31.63
C GLY A 313 9.30 1.18 -30.20
N LEU A 314 8.59 0.65 -29.18
CA LEU A 314 9.13 0.65 -27.80
C LEU A 314 10.39 -0.22 -27.76
N ILE A 315 11.38 0.28 -27.03
CA ILE A 315 12.60 -0.48 -26.72
C ILE A 315 12.45 -1.09 -25.34
N VAL A 316 12.62 -2.40 -25.24
CA VAL A 316 12.53 -3.08 -23.94
C VAL A 316 13.85 -3.72 -23.56
N SER A 317 14.00 -3.99 -22.27
CA SER A 317 15.18 -4.62 -21.69
C SER A 317 15.43 -6.02 -22.31
N THR A 318 16.70 -6.39 -22.50
CA THR A 318 17.09 -7.76 -22.87
C THR A 318 16.63 -8.81 -21.85
N GLY A 319 16.21 -8.42 -20.66
CA GLY A 319 15.57 -9.27 -19.67
C GLY A 319 14.15 -9.71 -20.01
N PHE A 320 13.54 -9.15 -21.07
CA PHE A 320 12.27 -9.63 -21.62
C PHE A 320 12.50 -10.58 -22.81
N ALA A 321 11.66 -11.59 -22.97
CA ALA A 321 11.38 -12.21 -24.25
C ALA A 321 10.30 -11.36 -24.94
N VAL A 322 10.56 -10.93 -26.18
CA VAL A 322 9.57 -10.27 -27.04
C VAL A 322 8.94 -11.35 -27.93
N LEU A 323 7.69 -11.65 -27.64
CA LEU A 323 6.92 -12.72 -28.31
C LEU A 323 5.94 -12.08 -29.30
N ARG A 324 6.09 -12.40 -30.57
CA ARG A 324 5.22 -11.91 -31.65
C ARG A 324 4.29 -13.03 -32.11
N PRO A 325 2.98 -12.96 -31.82
CA PRO A 325 2.00 -13.96 -32.25
C PRO A 325 1.96 -14.13 -33.76
N LYS A 326 1.76 -15.39 -34.20
CA LYS A 326 1.60 -15.81 -35.61
C LYS A 326 0.31 -16.61 -35.71
N ASP A 327 -0.55 -16.22 -36.64
CA ASP A 327 -1.83 -16.90 -36.94
C ASP A 327 -2.76 -17.07 -35.73
N CYS A 328 -2.55 -16.27 -34.69
CA CYS A 328 -3.31 -16.28 -33.44
C CYS A 328 -3.75 -14.86 -33.04
N ASN A 329 -4.83 -14.76 -32.27
CA ASN A 329 -5.23 -13.52 -31.68
C ASN A 329 -4.25 -13.09 -30.56
N GLN A 330 -3.67 -11.92 -30.67
CA GLN A 330 -2.61 -11.42 -29.79
C GLN A 330 -3.12 -11.18 -28.35
N GLU A 331 -4.35 -10.73 -28.19
CA GLU A 331 -4.98 -10.52 -26.89
C GLU A 331 -5.21 -11.86 -26.18
N TYR A 332 -5.67 -12.89 -26.93
CA TYR A 332 -5.82 -14.24 -26.37
C TYR A 332 -4.49 -14.80 -25.86
N ILE A 333 -3.44 -14.72 -26.67
CA ILE A 333 -2.09 -15.17 -26.24
C ILE A 333 -1.63 -14.35 -25.04
N SER A 334 -1.85 -13.04 -25.03
CA SER A 334 -1.50 -12.20 -23.89
C SER A 334 -2.22 -12.63 -22.61
N TYR A 335 -3.53 -12.91 -22.66
CA TYR A 335 -4.28 -13.40 -21.50
C TYR A 335 -3.79 -14.78 -21.04
N LEU A 336 -3.50 -15.68 -21.97
CA LEU A 336 -2.96 -17.00 -21.67
C LEU A 336 -1.61 -16.90 -20.94
N LEU A 337 -0.67 -16.08 -21.46
CA LEU A 337 0.66 -15.91 -20.90
C LEU A 337 0.66 -15.17 -19.55
N ARG A 338 -0.38 -14.39 -19.26
CA ARG A 338 -0.60 -13.68 -17.98
C ARG A 338 -1.37 -14.54 -16.97
N SER A 339 -1.89 -15.68 -17.35
CA SER A 339 -2.61 -16.56 -16.42
C SER A 339 -1.68 -17.17 -15.38
N ASP A 340 -2.18 -17.32 -14.15
CA ASP A 340 -1.41 -17.97 -13.07
C ASP A 340 -0.97 -19.39 -13.41
N TYR A 341 -1.74 -20.10 -14.23
CA TYR A 341 -1.38 -21.43 -14.72
C TYR A 341 -0.08 -21.39 -15.54
N PHE A 342 -0.01 -20.50 -16.55
CA PHE A 342 1.18 -20.35 -17.38
C PHE A 342 2.38 -19.82 -16.61
N LEU A 343 2.17 -18.78 -15.78
CA LEU A 343 3.22 -18.17 -14.96
C LEU A 343 3.75 -19.14 -13.88
N GLY A 344 2.90 -20.00 -13.35
CA GLY A 344 3.31 -21.10 -12.48
C GLY A 344 4.26 -22.06 -13.17
N GLU A 345 4.00 -22.40 -14.44
CA GLU A 345 4.89 -23.27 -15.24
C GLU A 345 6.21 -22.56 -15.59
N VAL A 346 6.17 -21.25 -15.90
CA VAL A 346 7.39 -20.44 -16.07
C VAL A 346 8.24 -20.46 -14.80
N SER A 347 7.60 -20.24 -13.64
CA SER A 347 8.28 -20.26 -12.35
C SER A 347 8.90 -21.64 -12.05
N ARG A 348 8.17 -22.73 -12.33
CA ARG A 348 8.66 -24.12 -12.12
C ARG A 348 9.88 -24.44 -12.98
N ARG A 349 9.97 -23.86 -14.19
CA ARG A 349 11.11 -24.05 -15.11
C ARG A 349 12.24 -23.06 -14.90
N SER A 350 12.06 -22.08 -13.99
CA SER A 350 13.09 -21.11 -13.70
C SER A 350 14.18 -21.66 -12.78
N PHE A 351 15.41 -21.22 -12.99
CA PHE A 351 16.58 -21.58 -12.20
C PHE A 351 17.10 -20.37 -11.40
N GLY A 352 17.63 -20.61 -10.22
CA GLY A 352 18.22 -19.61 -9.34
C GLY A 352 17.31 -19.27 -8.14
N ILE A 353 17.93 -18.99 -6.97
CA ILE A 353 17.21 -18.71 -5.71
C ILE A 353 16.86 -17.23 -5.61
N SER A 354 17.85 -16.35 -5.68
CA SER A 354 17.64 -14.88 -5.51
C SER A 354 17.17 -14.19 -6.79
N TYR A 355 17.56 -14.69 -7.95
CA TYR A 355 17.22 -14.14 -9.27
C TYR A 355 16.78 -15.26 -10.22
N PRO A 356 15.62 -15.89 -9.97
CA PRO A 356 15.16 -16.96 -10.84
C PRO A 356 14.99 -16.47 -12.27
N SER A 357 15.47 -17.29 -13.22
CA SER A 357 15.42 -16.96 -14.65
C SER A 357 15.06 -18.19 -15.48
N ILE A 358 14.41 -17.96 -16.61
CA ILE A 358 14.06 -18.97 -17.60
C ILE A 358 14.77 -18.66 -18.92
N THR A 359 15.34 -19.67 -19.57
CA THR A 359 15.90 -19.49 -20.91
C THR A 359 14.78 -19.33 -21.94
N THR A 360 15.07 -18.61 -23.03
CA THR A 360 14.10 -18.46 -24.14
C THR A 360 13.65 -19.81 -24.69
N ASP A 361 14.56 -20.78 -24.83
CA ASP A 361 14.23 -22.11 -25.34
C ASP A 361 13.30 -22.89 -24.39
N ALA A 362 13.54 -22.81 -23.07
CA ALA A 362 12.68 -23.43 -22.07
C ALA A 362 11.29 -22.79 -22.09
N LEU A 363 11.21 -21.45 -22.20
CA LEU A 363 9.95 -20.69 -22.32
C LEU A 363 9.19 -21.13 -23.58
N LEU A 364 9.85 -21.14 -24.74
CA LEU A 364 9.23 -21.48 -26.02
C LEU A 364 8.84 -22.94 -26.14
N SER A 365 9.39 -23.83 -25.31
CA SER A 365 9.04 -25.24 -25.23
C SER A 365 7.80 -25.54 -24.40
N ILE A 366 7.25 -24.57 -23.69
CA ILE A 366 6.02 -24.72 -22.88
C ILE A 366 4.86 -25.06 -23.82
N GLU A 367 4.13 -26.12 -23.49
CA GLU A 367 2.92 -26.52 -24.22
C GLU A 367 1.73 -25.70 -23.75
N ILE A 368 0.93 -25.23 -24.70
CA ILE A 368 -0.23 -24.38 -24.50
C ILE A 368 -1.45 -24.89 -25.26
N PRO A 369 -2.68 -24.60 -24.73
CA PRO A 369 -3.91 -24.90 -25.46
C PRO A 369 -4.22 -23.81 -26.48
N ILE A 370 -4.63 -24.18 -27.67
CA ILE A 370 -4.99 -23.23 -28.74
C ILE A 370 -6.37 -23.58 -29.28
N PRO A 371 -7.40 -22.74 -28.99
CA PRO A 371 -8.71 -22.83 -29.65
C PRO A 371 -8.67 -22.33 -31.10
N PRO A 372 -9.70 -22.66 -31.92
CA PRO A 372 -9.90 -22.01 -33.21
C PRO A 372 -9.90 -20.47 -33.10
N LEU A 373 -9.44 -19.76 -34.12
CA LEU A 373 -9.27 -18.28 -34.09
C LEU A 373 -10.57 -17.54 -33.79
N SER A 374 -11.73 -18.05 -34.26
CA SER A 374 -13.04 -17.51 -33.95
C SER A 374 -13.37 -17.60 -32.46
N GLU A 375 -13.01 -18.70 -31.81
CA GLU A 375 -13.20 -18.91 -30.38
C GLU A 375 -12.22 -18.09 -29.54
N GLN A 376 -10.95 -17.93 -30.00
CA GLN A 376 -10.01 -17.01 -29.36
C GLN A 376 -10.60 -15.60 -29.24
N ARG A 377 -11.19 -15.06 -30.34
CA ARG A 377 -11.85 -13.77 -30.35
C ARG A 377 -13.04 -13.71 -29.41
N ALA A 378 -13.87 -14.77 -29.38
CA ALA A 378 -15.01 -14.84 -28.48
C ALA A 378 -14.58 -14.85 -27.01
N ILE A 379 -13.50 -15.61 -26.67
CA ILE A 379 -12.92 -15.63 -25.33
C ILE A 379 -12.40 -14.26 -24.93
N VAL A 380 -11.69 -13.56 -25.81
CA VAL A 380 -11.20 -12.18 -25.57
C VAL A 380 -12.38 -11.25 -25.27
N SER A 381 -13.40 -11.22 -26.13
CA SER A 381 -14.58 -10.38 -25.93
C SER A 381 -15.30 -10.67 -24.61
N TYR A 382 -15.39 -11.95 -24.23
CA TYR A 382 -15.97 -12.36 -22.95
C TYR A 382 -15.13 -11.84 -21.76
N ILE A 383 -13.81 -12.06 -21.81
CA ILE A 383 -12.89 -11.58 -20.76
C ILE A 383 -12.98 -10.07 -20.61
N GLU A 384 -12.92 -9.31 -21.71
CA GLU A 384 -13.00 -7.85 -21.69
C GLU A 384 -14.31 -7.35 -21.10
N ALA A 385 -15.45 -7.90 -21.53
CA ALA A 385 -16.76 -7.53 -21.01
C ALA A 385 -16.89 -7.79 -19.50
N LYS A 386 -16.46 -8.97 -19.04
CA LYS A 386 -16.54 -9.36 -17.62
C LYS A 386 -15.55 -8.59 -16.75
N THR A 387 -14.31 -8.43 -17.21
CA THR A 387 -13.28 -7.71 -16.45
C THR A 387 -13.56 -6.22 -16.41
N ALA A 388 -14.16 -5.61 -17.43
CA ALA A 388 -14.61 -4.21 -17.39
C ALA A 388 -15.60 -3.96 -16.25
N SER A 389 -16.55 -4.87 -16.03
CA SER A 389 -17.52 -4.77 -14.93
C SER A 389 -16.83 -4.92 -13.56
N ILE A 390 -15.91 -5.88 -13.43
CA ILE A 390 -15.13 -6.08 -12.20
C ILE A 390 -14.26 -4.85 -11.90
N ASN A 391 -13.56 -4.30 -12.91
CA ASN A 391 -12.73 -3.12 -12.74
C ASN A 391 -13.55 -1.91 -12.25
N LYS A 392 -14.74 -1.67 -12.82
CA LYS A 392 -15.64 -0.61 -12.34
C LYS A 392 -16.00 -0.76 -10.86
N LEU A 393 -16.20 -2.00 -10.39
CA LEU A 393 -16.46 -2.24 -8.96
C LEU A 393 -15.24 -2.00 -8.10
N ILE A 394 -14.06 -2.43 -8.54
CA ILE A 394 -12.79 -2.17 -7.84
C ILE A 394 -12.57 -0.67 -7.72
N ASP A 395 -12.66 0.08 -8.81
CA ASP A 395 -12.48 1.53 -8.83
C ASP A 395 -13.49 2.23 -7.88
N ALA A 396 -14.74 1.78 -7.87
CA ALA A 396 -15.76 2.33 -6.98
C ALA A 396 -15.43 2.08 -5.51
N TYR A 397 -14.97 0.88 -5.15
CA TYR A 397 -14.58 0.56 -3.78
C TYR A 397 -13.29 1.30 -3.36
N GLU A 398 -12.29 1.42 -4.23
CA GLU A 398 -11.09 2.20 -3.96
C GLU A 398 -11.41 3.67 -3.70
N GLN A 399 -12.28 4.28 -4.52
CA GLN A 399 -12.76 5.65 -4.29
C GLN A 399 -13.55 5.78 -2.98
N GLN A 400 -14.37 4.79 -2.61
CA GLN A 400 -15.07 4.80 -1.34
C GLN A 400 -14.10 4.75 -0.16
N VAL A 401 -13.08 3.89 -0.22
CA VAL A 401 -12.04 3.78 0.82
C VAL A 401 -11.32 5.11 1.00
N GLU A 402 -10.93 5.79 -0.08
CA GLU A 402 -10.26 7.09 0.03
C GLU A 402 -11.18 8.16 0.63
N ARG A 403 -12.43 8.28 0.18
CA ARG A 403 -13.39 9.23 0.74
C ARG A 403 -13.66 8.99 2.24
N ILE A 404 -13.75 7.73 2.66
CA ILE A 404 -14.00 7.42 4.06
C ILE A 404 -12.76 7.67 4.94
N LYS A 405 -11.53 7.50 4.39
CA LYS A 405 -10.29 7.90 5.06
C LYS A 405 -10.24 9.42 5.25
N GLU A 406 -10.58 10.20 4.24
CA GLU A 406 -10.68 11.66 4.34
C GLU A 406 -11.72 12.08 5.38
N TYR A 407 -12.90 11.44 5.36
CA TYR A 407 -13.94 11.67 6.36
C TYR A 407 -13.45 11.37 7.78
N LYS A 408 -12.77 10.24 7.99
CA LYS A 408 -12.17 9.87 9.28
C LYS A 408 -11.22 10.96 9.78
N GLN A 409 -10.34 11.44 8.93
CA GLN A 409 -9.38 12.48 9.29
C GLN A 409 -10.07 13.80 9.67
N ARG A 410 -11.06 14.21 8.87
CA ARG A 410 -11.85 15.40 9.17
C ARG A 410 -12.62 15.26 10.48
N LEU A 411 -13.23 14.10 10.72
CA LEU A 411 -13.97 13.82 11.95
C LEU A 411 -13.08 13.97 13.18
N ILE A 412 -11.88 13.40 13.16
CA ILE A 412 -10.90 13.52 14.25
C ILE A 412 -10.54 14.99 14.44
N SER A 413 -10.14 15.69 13.37
CA SER A 413 -9.77 17.10 13.41
C SER A 413 -10.87 17.97 14.01
N ASP A 414 -12.09 17.86 13.49
CA ASP A 414 -13.23 18.67 13.90
C ASP A 414 -13.63 18.42 15.37
N ALA A 415 -13.53 17.16 15.84
CA ALA A 415 -13.84 16.81 17.22
C ALA A 415 -12.78 17.34 18.22
N VAL A 416 -11.49 17.10 17.94
CA VAL A 416 -10.42 17.50 18.88
C VAL A 416 -10.15 19.01 18.90
N THR A 417 -10.56 19.74 17.86
CA THR A 417 -10.44 21.19 17.81
C THR A 417 -11.72 21.94 18.19
N GLY A 418 -12.79 21.20 18.56
CA GLY A 418 -14.06 21.78 18.99
C GLY A 418 -14.91 22.37 17.87
N LYS A 419 -14.67 22.01 16.61
CA LYS A 419 -15.51 22.45 15.49
C LYS A 419 -16.87 21.74 15.44
N ILE A 420 -16.97 20.58 16.09
CA ILE A 420 -18.22 19.82 16.27
C ILE A 420 -18.43 19.51 17.74
N ASN A 421 -19.69 19.57 18.17
CA ASN A 421 -20.11 19.16 19.50
C ASN A 421 -20.56 17.68 19.46
N VAL A 422 -19.87 16.83 20.21
CA VAL A 422 -20.12 15.38 20.28
C VAL A 422 -20.79 14.95 21.60
N THR A 423 -21.01 15.86 22.53
CA THR A 423 -21.57 15.56 23.86
C THR A 423 -23.05 15.18 23.80
N ASP A 424 -23.79 15.72 22.82
CA ASP A 424 -25.25 15.48 22.69
C ASP A 424 -25.58 14.13 22.02
N GLU A 425 -24.63 13.47 21.35
CA GLU A 425 -24.91 12.17 20.69
C GLU A 425 -24.92 10.98 21.68
N GLN A 426 -24.31 11.13 22.86
CA GLN A 426 -24.34 10.07 23.88
C GLN A 426 -25.67 9.99 24.64
N THR A 427 -26.50 11.04 24.59
CA THR A 427 -27.81 11.08 25.28
C THR A 427 -28.92 10.38 24.49
N GLN A 428 -28.67 9.96 23.24
CA GLN A 428 -29.68 9.30 22.39
C GLN A 428 -29.50 7.78 22.27
N THR A 429 -28.48 7.19 22.91
CA THR A 429 -28.19 5.75 22.82
C THR A 429 -28.36 5.00 24.16
N ASN A 430 -28.99 5.62 25.16
CA ASN A 430 -29.42 4.95 26.41
C ASN A 430 -30.94 4.76 26.43
#